data_6c7934c9d6881876058f0c1a1fd5ed0f
#
_entry.id   6c7934c9d6881876058f0c1a1fd5ed0f
#
_cell.length_a   1.000
_cell.length_b   1.000
_cell.length_c   1.000
_cell.angle_alpha   90.00
_cell.angle_beta   90.00
_cell.angle_gamma   90.00
#
_symmetry.space_group_name_H-M   'P 1'
#
loop_
_entity.id
_entity.type
_entity.pdbx_description
1 polymer ?
#
loop_
_entity_poly.entity_id
_entity_poly.type
_entity_poly.pdbx_seq_one_letter_code
_entity_poly.pdbx_strand_id
1 'polypeptide(L)'
;GMDRYNAKMSAEAQLHKNWSTGFTGTYVNSKISKQSSANNGILATVYGAPSSYDLAGIPSHVEGDPYTQNTFRSTSGFDGAYWAVDNNEFLERSQRFFGNTYLKYSTKFNTDNHKLDVKYQLGVDSYTTNYTDSWGYGHANGYGEIDLYGYSITELNSLLTAAYTWNINEDWLFDALVGNELVENQRKFYESYGANYNFPGWNHIDNATTMVASESLR
;
A
#
# COMPACT_ATOMS: atom_id res chain seq x y z
N GLY A 1 6.31 -12.22 7.25
CA GLY A 1 7.51 -11.77 6.52
C GLY A 1 7.19 -10.59 5.60
N MET A 2 8.24 -9.94 5.10
CA MET A 2 8.10 -8.81 4.18
C MET A 2 9.09 -8.95 3.04
N ASP A 3 8.59 -8.88 1.81
CA ASP A 3 9.39 -8.79 0.59
C ASP A 3 9.13 -7.43 -0.05
N ARG A 4 10.20 -6.70 -0.40
CA ARG A 4 10.09 -5.40 -1.03
C ARG A 4 11.13 -5.23 -2.12
N TYR A 5 10.67 -4.81 -3.29
CA TYR A 5 11.50 -4.49 -4.45
C TYR A 5 11.22 -3.05 -4.87
N ASN A 6 12.28 -2.33 -5.23
CA ASN A 6 12.16 -0.99 -5.80
C ASN A 6 13.11 -0.82 -6.99
N ALA A 7 12.67 -0.05 -7.96
CA ALA A 7 13.48 0.38 -9.09
C ALA A 7 13.28 1.89 -9.28
N LYS A 8 14.40 2.61 -9.45
CA LYS A 8 14.39 4.06 -9.71
C LYS A 8 15.16 4.35 -10.99
N MET A 9 14.60 5.21 -11.80
CA MET A 9 15.24 5.76 -12.99
C MET A 9 15.14 7.27 -12.96
N SER A 10 16.23 7.96 -13.36
CA SER A 10 16.25 9.39 -13.56
C SER A 10 17.10 9.73 -14.77
N ALA A 11 16.67 10.73 -15.52
CA ALA A 11 17.39 11.24 -16.67
C ALA A 11 17.17 12.76 -16.77
N GLU A 12 18.21 13.45 -17.22
CA GLU A 12 18.16 14.88 -17.52
C GLU A 12 18.78 15.12 -18.89
N ALA A 13 18.25 16.09 -19.62
CA ALA A 13 18.74 16.44 -20.93
C ALA A 13 18.66 17.96 -21.15
N GLN A 14 19.74 18.50 -21.76
CA GLN A 14 19.74 19.82 -22.31
C GLN A 14 19.26 19.72 -23.75
N LEU A 15 18.02 20.17 -24.03
CA LEU A 15 17.43 20.10 -25.38
C LEU A 15 17.96 21.19 -26.32
N HIS A 16 18.24 22.36 -25.76
CA HIS A 16 18.77 23.51 -26.42
C HIS A 16 19.49 24.40 -25.41
N LYS A 17 20.25 25.39 -25.82
CA LYS A 17 20.98 26.30 -24.91
C LYS A 17 20.14 26.89 -23.78
N ASN A 18 18.83 27.05 -24.01
CA ASN A 18 17.88 27.64 -23.04
C ASN A 18 16.86 26.63 -22.52
N TRP A 19 16.79 25.40 -23.04
CA TRP A 19 15.79 24.42 -22.71
C TRP A 19 16.39 23.18 -22.08
N SER A 20 15.92 22.82 -20.94
CA SER A 20 16.25 21.56 -20.27
C SER A 20 15.00 20.81 -19.84
N THR A 21 15.13 19.51 -19.77
CA THR A 21 14.07 18.61 -19.28
C THR A 21 14.68 17.55 -18.38
N GLY A 22 13.87 17.01 -17.51
CA GLY A 22 14.27 15.90 -16.66
C GLY A 22 13.08 15.05 -16.32
N PHE A 23 13.37 13.79 -16.00
CA PHE A 23 12.42 12.78 -15.59
C PHE A 23 13.00 12.02 -14.39
N THR A 24 12.17 11.75 -13.41
CA THR A 24 12.46 10.81 -12.32
C THR A 24 11.23 9.94 -12.11
N GLY A 25 11.42 8.63 -12.08
CA GLY A 25 10.37 7.66 -11.80
C GLY A 25 10.87 6.60 -10.86
N THR A 26 10.02 6.19 -9.93
CA THR A 26 10.30 5.13 -8.96
C THR A 26 9.11 4.19 -8.92
N TYR A 27 9.39 2.90 -9.05
CA TYR A 27 8.42 1.83 -8.84
C TYR A 27 8.77 1.06 -7.59
N VAL A 28 7.77 0.78 -6.78
CA VAL A 28 7.90 0.00 -5.53
C VAL A 28 6.84 -1.10 -5.55
N ASN A 29 7.27 -2.32 -5.22
CA ASN A 29 6.38 -3.45 -4.99
C ASN A 29 6.71 -4.05 -3.63
N SER A 30 5.70 -4.25 -2.78
CA SER A 30 5.87 -4.88 -1.47
C SER A 30 4.78 -5.91 -1.23
N LYS A 31 5.18 -7.00 -0.60
CA LYS A 31 4.31 -8.06 -0.08
C LYS A 31 4.62 -8.27 1.38
N ILE A 32 3.61 -8.18 2.22
CA ILE A 32 3.72 -8.39 3.66
C ILE A 32 2.78 -9.54 4.03
N SER A 33 3.35 -10.60 4.61
CA SER A 33 2.59 -11.66 5.26
C SER A 33 2.67 -11.43 6.76
N LYS A 34 1.54 -11.23 7.38
CA LYS A 34 1.38 -10.94 8.81
C LYS A 34 0.47 -11.98 9.45
N GLN A 35 0.39 -11.96 10.74
CA GLN A 35 -0.57 -12.76 11.50
C GLN A 35 -1.70 -11.84 12.00
N SER A 36 -2.85 -12.44 12.31
CA SER A 36 -3.95 -11.71 12.94
C SER A 36 -3.44 -10.99 14.19
N SER A 37 -3.84 -9.75 14.32
CA SER A 37 -3.58 -8.92 15.49
C SER A 37 -4.87 -8.70 16.29
N ALA A 38 -4.78 -8.01 17.42
CA ALA A 38 -5.87 -7.74 18.34
C ALA A 38 -6.32 -8.96 19.18
N ASN A 39 -7.54 -8.93 19.69
CA ASN A 39 -8.02 -9.85 20.71
C ASN A 39 -8.11 -11.31 20.27
N ASN A 40 -8.27 -11.58 18.97
CA ASN A 40 -8.32 -12.92 18.39
C ASN A 40 -6.96 -13.36 17.81
N GLY A 41 -5.92 -12.56 18.00
CA GLY A 41 -4.61 -12.87 17.46
C GLY A 41 -3.89 -13.97 18.21
N ILE A 42 -2.88 -14.53 17.58
CA ILE A 42 -2.05 -15.62 18.13
C ILE A 42 -1.50 -15.27 19.51
N LEU A 43 -1.03 -14.03 19.72
CA LEU A 43 -0.52 -13.58 21.01
C LEU A 43 -1.58 -13.62 22.12
N ALA A 44 -2.81 -13.23 21.81
CA ALA A 44 -3.91 -13.29 22.78
C ALA A 44 -4.22 -14.74 23.18
N THR A 45 -4.16 -15.67 22.23
CA THR A 45 -4.30 -17.11 22.51
C THR A 45 -3.17 -17.63 23.38
N VAL A 46 -1.90 -17.29 23.04
CA VAL A 46 -0.73 -17.72 23.81
C VAL A 46 -0.77 -17.19 25.25
N TYR A 47 -1.03 -15.89 25.43
CA TYR A 47 -1.11 -15.29 26.78
C TYR A 47 -2.35 -15.71 27.56
N GLY A 48 -3.42 -16.09 26.89
CA GLY A 48 -4.64 -16.57 27.50
C GLY A 48 -4.62 -18.06 27.87
N ALA A 49 -3.59 -18.81 27.44
CA ALA A 49 -3.48 -20.23 27.75
C ALA A 49 -3.19 -20.47 29.24
N PRO A 50 -3.86 -21.44 29.90
CA PRO A 50 -3.47 -21.87 31.21
C PRO A 50 -2.02 -22.37 31.25
N SER A 51 -1.31 -22.11 32.35
CA SER A 51 0.10 -22.55 32.49
C SER A 51 0.29 -24.06 32.42
N SER A 52 -0.78 -24.83 32.63
CA SER A 52 -0.80 -26.28 32.49
C SER A 52 -1.09 -26.78 31.07
N TYR A 53 -1.39 -25.89 30.12
CA TYR A 53 -1.67 -26.28 28.75
C TYR A 53 -0.36 -26.27 27.94
N ASP A 54 0.06 -27.43 27.44
CA ASP A 54 1.25 -27.57 26.63
C ASP A 54 0.94 -27.20 25.17
N LEU A 55 1.14 -25.91 24.84
CA LEU A 55 0.91 -25.38 23.49
C LEU A 55 1.74 -26.07 22.42
N ALA A 56 2.94 -26.55 22.73
CA ALA A 56 3.86 -27.15 21.76
C ALA A 56 3.71 -28.67 21.68
N GLY A 57 3.35 -29.33 22.78
CA GLY A 57 3.23 -30.79 22.85
C GLY A 57 1.86 -31.33 22.45
N ILE A 58 0.83 -30.50 22.49
CA ILE A 58 -0.51 -30.90 22.04
C ILE A 58 -0.63 -30.63 20.54
N PRO A 59 -1.00 -31.65 19.71
CA PRO A 59 -1.23 -31.45 18.29
C PRO A 59 -2.22 -30.30 18.02
N SER A 60 -1.95 -29.46 17.01
CA SER A 60 -2.79 -28.31 16.69
C SER A 60 -4.21 -28.67 16.23
N HIS A 61 -4.39 -29.91 15.76
CA HIS A 61 -5.66 -30.43 15.24
C HIS A 61 -5.90 -31.87 15.68
N VAL A 62 -7.13 -32.33 15.52
CA VAL A 62 -7.52 -33.72 15.79
C VAL A 62 -6.86 -34.65 14.79
N GLU A 63 -6.38 -35.82 15.25
CA GLU A 63 -5.77 -36.79 14.37
C GLU A 63 -6.72 -37.25 13.26
N GLY A 64 -6.23 -37.14 12.02
CA GLY A 64 -7.02 -37.45 10.81
C GLY A 64 -7.95 -36.35 10.32
N ASP A 65 -8.08 -35.23 11.05
CA ASP A 65 -8.89 -34.09 10.65
C ASP A 65 -8.14 -32.75 10.87
N PRO A 66 -7.41 -32.26 9.87
CA PRO A 66 -6.63 -31.02 9.97
C PRO A 66 -7.49 -29.75 10.16
N TYR A 67 -8.78 -29.84 9.95
CA TYR A 67 -9.70 -28.70 10.02
C TYR A 67 -10.42 -28.60 11.35
N THR A 68 -10.38 -29.64 12.20
CA THR A 68 -10.86 -29.60 13.57
C THR A 68 -9.69 -29.32 14.51
N GLN A 69 -9.64 -28.12 15.06
CA GLN A 69 -8.54 -27.68 15.91
C GLN A 69 -8.63 -28.21 17.35
N ASN A 70 -7.48 -28.53 17.92
CA ASN A 70 -7.32 -28.71 19.36
C ASN A 70 -7.02 -27.36 20.01
N THR A 71 -7.94 -26.92 20.87
CA THR A 71 -7.78 -25.65 21.58
C THR A 71 -8.29 -25.79 23.02
N PHE A 72 -7.68 -25.02 23.91
CA PHE A 72 -8.14 -24.93 25.31
C PHE A 72 -9.42 -24.08 25.46
N ARG A 73 -9.83 -23.39 24.36
CA ARG A 73 -11.01 -22.50 24.36
C ARG A 73 -11.97 -22.86 23.20
N SER A 74 -12.67 -23.98 23.37
CA SER A 74 -13.56 -24.51 22.33
C SER A 74 -14.81 -23.65 22.02
N THR A 75 -15.08 -22.59 22.79
CA THR A 75 -16.34 -21.82 22.68
C THR A 75 -16.17 -20.31 22.68
N SER A 76 -14.95 -19.79 22.46
CA SER A 76 -14.67 -18.39 22.78
C SER A 76 -14.17 -17.55 21.61
N GLY A 77 -14.31 -17.96 20.37
CA GLY A 77 -13.91 -17.16 19.19
C GLY A 77 -12.40 -16.98 19.05
N PHE A 78 -11.58 -17.88 19.63
CA PHE A 78 -10.13 -17.87 19.51
C PHE A 78 -9.63 -19.15 18.85
N ASP A 79 -8.85 -19.00 17.80
CA ASP A 79 -8.15 -20.12 17.17
C ASP A 79 -6.97 -20.60 18.02
N GLY A 80 -6.67 -21.89 17.94
CA GLY A 80 -5.43 -22.44 18.46
C GLY A 80 -4.23 -21.78 17.77
N ALA A 81 -3.18 -21.39 18.52
CA ALA A 81 -2.08 -20.57 17.98
C ALA A 81 -1.39 -21.22 16.79
N TYR A 82 -1.01 -22.48 16.88
CA TYR A 82 -0.36 -23.21 15.76
C TYR A 82 -1.33 -23.50 14.62
N TRP A 83 -2.57 -23.86 14.94
CA TRP A 83 -3.59 -24.07 13.91
C TRP A 83 -3.84 -22.81 13.08
N ALA A 84 -3.92 -21.65 13.72
CA ALA A 84 -4.10 -20.37 13.05
C ALA A 84 -2.94 -19.99 12.12
N VAL A 85 -1.70 -20.34 12.51
CA VAL A 85 -0.53 -20.12 11.64
C VAL A 85 -0.61 -20.93 10.35
N ASP A 86 -1.13 -22.15 10.44
CA ASP A 86 -1.17 -23.09 9.32
C ASP A 86 -2.40 -22.87 8.40
N ASN A 87 -3.50 -22.33 8.95
CA ASN A 87 -4.80 -22.28 8.25
C ASN A 87 -5.29 -20.87 7.92
N ASN A 88 -4.81 -19.84 8.61
CA ASN A 88 -5.21 -18.45 8.37
C ASN A 88 -4.12 -17.72 7.57
N GLU A 89 -4.53 -16.86 6.63
CA GLU A 89 -3.61 -16.05 5.82
C GLU A 89 -4.00 -14.58 5.88
N PHE A 90 -3.02 -13.70 6.18
CA PHE A 90 -3.17 -12.26 6.18
C PHE A 90 -2.08 -11.65 5.30
N LEU A 91 -2.49 -11.17 4.13
CA LEU A 91 -1.60 -10.62 3.11
C LEU A 91 -1.92 -9.16 2.85
N GLU A 92 -0.86 -8.40 2.72
CA GLU A 92 -0.89 -7.05 2.19
C GLU A 92 0.03 -6.97 0.97
N ARG A 93 -0.50 -6.53 -0.16
CA ARG A 93 0.27 -6.31 -1.39
C ARG A 93 0.10 -4.86 -1.83
N SER A 94 1.21 -4.14 -1.91
CA SER A 94 1.22 -2.75 -2.34
C SER A 94 2.11 -2.57 -3.55
N GLN A 95 1.59 -1.85 -4.54
CA GLN A 95 2.30 -1.43 -5.74
C GLN A 95 2.18 0.08 -5.85
N ARG A 96 3.30 0.78 -6.01
CA ARG A 96 3.35 2.23 -6.12
C ARG A 96 4.28 2.65 -7.24
N PHE A 97 3.81 3.56 -8.06
CA PHE A 97 4.63 4.31 -8.97
C PHE A 97 4.54 5.79 -8.62
N PHE A 98 5.67 6.44 -8.45
CA PHE A 98 5.70 7.89 -8.27
C PHE A 98 6.87 8.50 -9.03
N GLY A 99 6.67 9.70 -9.51
CA GLY A 99 7.69 10.39 -10.27
C GLY A 99 7.25 11.75 -10.74
N ASN A 100 8.17 12.41 -11.42
CA ASN A 100 7.90 13.68 -12.04
C ASN A 100 8.71 13.86 -13.33
N THR A 101 8.21 14.75 -14.18
CA THR A 101 8.92 15.26 -15.34
C THR A 101 8.78 16.77 -15.36
N TYR A 102 9.79 17.45 -15.92
CA TYR A 102 9.74 18.90 -16.07
C TYR A 102 10.29 19.35 -17.42
N LEU A 103 9.81 20.51 -17.85
CA LEU A 103 10.39 21.30 -18.92
C LEU A 103 10.74 22.66 -18.34
N LYS A 104 12.01 23.07 -18.50
CA LYS A 104 12.52 24.35 -18.01
C LYS A 104 13.06 25.15 -19.16
N TYR A 105 12.63 26.41 -19.23
CA TYR A 105 13.25 27.46 -20.09
C TYR A 105 14.03 28.42 -19.19
N SER A 106 15.29 28.71 -19.55
CA SER A 106 16.14 29.64 -18.81
C SER A 106 16.82 30.55 -19.82
N THR A 107 16.72 31.87 -19.63
CA THR A 107 17.35 32.85 -20.47
C THR A 107 17.90 34.01 -19.66
N LYS A 108 18.95 34.62 -20.18
CA LYS A 108 19.51 35.88 -19.70
C LYS A 108 19.40 36.90 -20.78
N PHE A 109 19.24 38.18 -20.45
CA PHE A 109 19.13 39.27 -21.37
C PHE A 109 19.66 40.57 -20.75
N ASN A 110 19.85 41.58 -21.57
CA ASN A 110 20.38 42.89 -21.17
C ASN A 110 21.70 42.80 -20.39
N THR A 111 22.77 42.37 -21.09
CA THR A 111 24.11 42.19 -20.53
C THR A 111 24.20 41.21 -19.35
N ASP A 112 23.36 40.19 -19.38
CA ASP A 112 23.26 39.15 -18.32
C ASP A 112 22.76 39.65 -16.96
N ASN A 113 22.34 40.89 -16.84
CA ASN A 113 21.83 41.45 -15.59
C ASN A 113 20.42 40.95 -15.25
N HIS A 114 19.70 40.41 -16.24
CA HIS A 114 18.37 39.86 -16.07
C HIS A 114 18.35 38.38 -16.38
N LYS A 115 17.72 37.59 -15.53
CA LYS A 115 17.52 36.16 -15.71
C LYS A 115 16.05 35.86 -15.58
N LEU A 116 15.51 35.05 -16.49
CA LEU A 116 14.18 34.50 -16.43
C LEU A 116 14.25 32.98 -16.51
N ASP A 117 13.70 32.31 -15.50
CA ASP A 117 13.50 30.86 -15.43
C ASP A 117 12.01 30.58 -15.44
N VAL A 118 11.52 29.82 -16.41
CA VAL A 118 10.14 29.30 -16.44
C VAL A 118 10.22 27.78 -16.38
N LYS A 119 9.55 27.17 -15.43
CA LYS A 119 9.53 25.72 -15.25
C LYS A 119 8.10 25.22 -15.16
N TYR A 120 7.77 24.23 -15.97
CA TYR A 120 6.57 23.44 -15.86
C TYR A 120 6.92 22.04 -15.42
N GLN A 121 6.27 21.55 -14.37
CA GLN A 121 6.51 20.23 -13.79
C GLN A 121 5.19 19.48 -13.65
N LEU A 122 5.19 18.23 -14.06
CA LEU A 122 4.12 17.27 -13.81
C LEU A 122 4.64 16.20 -12.89
N GLY A 123 3.89 15.93 -11.83
CA GLY A 123 4.13 14.85 -10.88
C GLY A 123 2.96 13.87 -10.87
N VAL A 124 3.27 12.62 -10.62
CA VAL A 124 2.29 11.56 -10.40
C VAL A 124 2.73 10.72 -9.22
N ASP A 125 1.78 10.36 -8.37
CA ASP A 125 1.92 9.34 -7.33
C ASP A 125 0.68 8.44 -7.41
N SER A 126 0.88 7.19 -7.78
CA SER A 126 -0.20 6.22 -7.91
C SER A 126 0.17 4.96 -7.16
N TYR A 127 -0.68 4.54 -6.23
CA TYR A 127 -0.49 3.31 -5.50
C TYR A 127 -1.79 2.56 -5.28
N THR A 128 -1.66 1.24 -5.27
CA THR A 128 -2.74 0.31 -4.98
C THR A 128 -2.28 -0.60 -3.86
N THR A 129 -3.08 -0.73 -2.82
CA THR A 129 -2.85 -1.68 -1.73
C THR A 129 -4.05 -2.61 -1.64
N ASN A 130 -3.77 -3.90 -1.73
CA ASN A 130 -4.74 -4.98 -1.65
C ASN A 130 -4.47 -5.82 -0.40
N TYR A 131 -5.52 -6.09 0.35
CA TYR A 131 -5.50 -6.93 1.54
C TYR A 131 -6.28 -8.20 1.26
N THR A 132 -5.77 -9.29 1.81
CA THR A 132 -6.45 -10.58 1.87
C THR A 132 -6.37 -11.04 3.31
N ASP A 133 -7.47 -11.04 4.01
CA ASP A 133 -7.60 -11.57 5.36
C ASP A 133 -8.49 -12.80 5.27
N SER A 134 -7.91 -13.99 5.48
CA SER A 134 -8.66 -15.23 5.38
C SER A 134 -8.48 -16.10 6.62
N TRP A 135 -9.58 -16.67 7.06
CA TRP A 135 -9.67 -17.63 8.14
C TRP A 135 -10.06 -18.98 7.58
N GLY A 136 -9.31 -20.00 7.96
CA GLY A 136 -9.48 -21.35 7.45
C GLY A 136 -10.80 -22.01 7.84
N TYR A 137 -11.19 -23.02 7.08
CA TYR A 137 -12.32 -23.86 7.43
C TYR A 137 -12.07 -24.55 8.80
N GLY A 138 -12.98 -24.37 9.75
CA GLY A 138 -12.82 -24.85 11.12
C GLY A 138 -12.21 -23.80 12.08
N HIS A 139 -12.09 -22.54 11.67
CA HIS A 139 -11.76 -21.47 12.60
C HIS A 139 -12.85 -21.29 13.66
N ALA A 140 -12.52 -20.57 14.73
CA ALA A 140 -13.37 -20.51 15.94
C ALA A 140 -14.80 -19.94 15.70
N ASN A 141 -15.04 -19.23 14.62
CA ASN A 141 -16.33 -18.64 14.27
C ASN A 141 -17.11 -19.44 13.22
N GLY A 142 -16.57 -20.56 12.68
CA GLY A 142 -17.34 -21.40 11.75
C GLY A 142 -16.56 -22.04 10.59
N TYR A 143 -17.16 -22.03 9.42
CA TYR A 143 -16.70 -22.80 8.24
C TYR A 143 -15.76 -22.03 7.33
N GLY A 144 -15.06 -21.01 7.85
CA GLY A 144 -14.13 -20.19 7.09
C GLY A 144 -14.75 -18.91 6.57
N GLU A 145 -13.92 -17.90 6.44
CA GLU A 145 -14.29 -16.60 5.91
C GLU A 145 -13.09 -15.93 5.21
N ILE A 146 -13.37 -15.02 4.31
CA ILE A 146 -12.37 -14.24 3.60
C ILE A 146 -12.86 -12.81 3.43
N ASP A 147 -11.95 -11.88 3.69
CA ASP A 147 -12.15 -10.46 3.42
C ASP A 147 -11.08 -9.98 2.43
N LEU A 148 -11.54 -9.55 1.26
CA LEU A 148 -10.73 -8.99 0.18
C LEU A 148 -11.03 -7.52 0.08
N TYR A 149 -10.12 -6.67 0.53
CA TYR A 149 -10.33 -5.22 0.47
C TYR A 149 -9.08 -4.49 0.00
N GLY A 150 -9.28 -3.27 -0.44
CA GLY A 150 -8.17 -2.48 -0.88
C GLY A 150 -8.56 -1.09 -1.35
N TYR A 151 -7.55 -0.33 -1.66
CA TYR A 151 -7.70 1.00 -2.19
C TYR A 151 -6.66 1.30 -3.26
N SER A 152 -7.07 2.14 -4.20
CA SER A 152 -6.20 2.73 -5.21
C SER A 152 -6.27 4.24 -5.07
N ILE A 153 -5.12 4.88 -4.97
CA ILE A 153 -5.00 6.34 -4.87
C ILE A 153 -4.11 6.80 -6.02
N THR A 154 -4.58 7.82 -6.73
CA THR A 154 -3.79 8.50 -7.76
C THR A 154 -3.83 9.99 -7.50
N GLU A 155 -2.64 10.57 -7.34
CA GLU A 155 -2.44 12.00 -7.21
C GLU A 155 -1.66 12.52 -8.42
N LEU A 156 -2.21 13.54 -9.06
CA LEU A 156 -1.57 14.29 -10.13
C LEU A 156 -1.28 15.71 -9.65
N ASN A 157 -0.05 16.14 -9.83
CA ASN A 157 0.39 17.49 -9.50
C ASN A 157 0.91 18.18 -10.73
N SER A 158 0.42 19.40 -10.99
CA SER A 158 0.86 20.27 -12.09
C SER A 158 1.34 21.59 -11.50
N LEU A 159 2.61 21.89 -11.66
CA LEU A 159 3.25 23.08 -11.11
C LEU A 159 3.92 23.90 -12.23
N LEU A 160 3.43 25.11 -12.43
CA LEU A 160 4.06 26.11 -13.28
C LEU A 160 4.70 27.17 -12.39
N THR A 161 5.99 27.46 -12.60
CA THR A 161 6.71 28.53 -11.91
C THR A 161 7.42 29.43 -12.88
N ALA A 162 7.46 30.74 -12.60
CA ALA A 162 8.28 31.71 -13.29
C ALA A 162 9.08 32.51 -12.24
N ALA A 163 10.39 32.45 -12.35
CA ALA A 163 11.32 33.15 -11.49
C ALA A 163 12.07 34.19 -12.31
N TYR A 164 12.13 35.41 -11.82
CA TYR A 164 12.84 36.52 -12.45
C TYR A 164 13.84 37.08 -11.44
N THR A 165 15.10 37.22 -11.92
CA THR A 165 16.19 37.78 -11.16
C THR A 165 16.74 38.99 -11.91
N TRP A 166 16.94 40.10 -11.22
CA TRP A 166 17.52 41.31 -11.71
C TRP A 166 18.68 41.78 -10.84
N ASN A 167 19.90 41.71 -11.35
CA ASN A 167 21.08 42.29 -10.74
C ASN A 167 21.12 43.78 -11.09
N ILE A 168 20.65 44.62 -10.17
CA ILE A 168 20.55 46.07 -10.40
C ILE A 168 21.95 46.68 -10.41
N ASN A 169 22.78 46.31 -9.44
CA ASN A 169 24.19 46.64 -9.33
C ASN A 169 24.91 45.66 -8.38
N GLU A 170 26.15 45.93 -7.99
CA GLU A 170 26.94 45.06 -7.08
C GLU A 170 26.33 44.88 -5.69
N ASP A 171 25.52 45.83 -5.23
CA ASP A 171 24.93 45.85 -3.89
C ASP A 171 23.47 45.44 -3.87
N TRP A 172 22.76 45.46 -5.00
CA TRP A 172 21.32 45.26 -5.08
C TRP A 172 20.91 44.19 -6.08
N LEU A 173 20.20 43.21 -5.57
CA LEU A 173 19.53 42.10 -6.29
C LEU A 173 18.03 42.15 -6.07
N PHE A 174 17.24 41.99 -7.11
CA PHE A 174 15.80 41.82 -7.04
C PHE A 174 15.41 40.44 -7.57
N ASP A 175 14.68 39.67 -6.75
CA ASP A 175 14.12 38.39 -7.14
C ASP A 175 12.61 38.41 -6.98
N ALA A 176 11.91 37.85 -7.97
CA ALA A 176 10.48 37.64 -7.94
C ALA A 176 10.15 36.22 -8.41
N LEU A 177 9.23 35.56 -7.73
CA LEU A 177 8.72 34.24 -8.08
C LEU A 177 7.20 34.29 -8.09
N VAL A 178 6.62 33.74 -9.17
CA VAL A 178 5.18 33.46 -9.26
C VAL A 178 4.99 31.99 -9.65
N GLY A 179 3.97 31.36 -9.09
CA GLY A 179 3.66 29.95 -9.37
C GLY A 179 2.16 29.70 -9.34
N ASN A 180 1.78 28.65 -10.06
CA ASN A 180 0.44 28.08 -10.03
C ASN A 180 0.56 26.57 -9.85
N GLU A 181 -0.14 26.04 -8.88
CA GLU A 181 -0.20 24.60 -8.58
C GLU A 181 -1.63 24.08 -8.69
N LEU A 182 -1.78 22.97 -9.37
CA LEU A 182 -3.03 22.21 -9.45
C LEU A 182 -2.76 20.80 -8.96
N VAL A 183 -3.57 20.33 -8.03
CA VAL A 183 -3.50 18.98 -7.49
C VAL A 183 -4.84 18.30 -7.71
N GLU A 184 -4.82 17.13 -8.31
CA GLU A 184 -5.98 16.24 -8.44
C GLU A 184 -5.70 14.95 -7.66
N ASN A 185 -6.65 14.55 -6.82
CA ASN A 185 -6.56 13.33 -6.02
C ASN A 185 -7.80 12.48 -6.28
N GLN A 186 -7.60 11.23 -6.67
CA GLN A 186 -8.65 10.24 -6.86
C GLN A 186 -8.40 9.06 -5.94
N ARG A 187 -9.44 8.64 -5.22
CA ARG A 187 -9.40 7.46 -4.36
C ARG A 187 -10.55 6.53 -4.70
N LYS A 188 -10.20 5.24 -4.91
CA LYS A 188 -11.14 4.12 -5.02
C LYS A 188 -10.92 3.18 -3.85
N PHE A 189 -12.01 2.68 -3.30
CA PHE A 189 -12.02 1.64 -2.27
C PHE A 189 -12.95 0.54 -2.73
N TYR A 190 -12.57 -0.71 -2.48
CA TYR A 190 -13.42 -1.88 -2.71
C TYR A 190 -13.26 -2.86 -1.54
N GLU A 191 -14.29 -3.63 -1.31
CA GLU A 191 -14.36 -4.67 -0.30
C GLU A 191 -15.26 -5.80 -0.80
N SER A 192 -14.83 -7.04 -0.59
CA SER A 192 -15.58 -8.24 -0.92
C SER A 192 -15.40 -9.24 0.21
N TYR A 193 -16.44 -9.51 0.94
CA TYR A 193 -16.48 -10.45 2.05
C TYR A 193 -17.17 -11.73 1.62
N GLY A 194 -16.59 -12.88 1.98
CA GLY A 194 -17.16 -14.20 1.79
C GLY A 194 -17.09 -15.05 3.05
N ALA A 195 -18.15 -15.79 3.35
CA ALA A 195 -18.21 -16.63 4.52
C ALA A 195 -18.84 -17.99 4.23
N ASN A 196 -18.61 -18.94 5.14
CA ASN A 196 -19.14 -20.31 5.08
C ASN A 196 -18.69 -21.04 3.82
N TYR A 197 -17.43 -21.46 3.80
CA TYR A 197 -16.87 -22.24 2.70
C TYR A 197 -17.63 -23.56 2.50
N ASN A 198 -17.84 -23.94 1.24
CA ASN A 198 -18.51 -25.19 0.87
C ASN A 198 -17.70 -26.43 1.27
N PHE A 199 -16.36 -26.29 1.24
CA PHE A 199 -15.44 -27.40 1.57
C PHE A 199 -14.12 -26.84 2.10
N PRO A 200 -13.36 -27.63 2.89
CA PRO A 200 -12.10 -27.23 3.47
C PRO A 200 -10.95 -27.21 2.44
N GLY A 201 -9.83 -26.55 2.79
CA GLY A 201 -8.57 -26.58 2.03
C GLY A 201 -8.49 -25.59 0.87
N TRP A 202 -9.51 -24.79 0.64
CA TRP A 202 -9.49 -23.73 -0.36
C TRP A 202 -10.11 -22.43 0.18
N ASN A 203 -9.26 -21.61 0.75
CA ASN A 203 -9.65 -20.31 1.31
C ASN A 203 -9.79 -19.27 0.18
N HIS A 204 -10.90 -19.32 -0.51
CA HIS A 204 -11.18 -18.45 -1.66
C HIS A 204 -12.62 -17.98 -1.67
N ILE A 205 -12.87 -16.78 -2.17
CA ILE A 205 -14.22 -16.19 -2.19
C ILE A 205 -15.22 -17.04 -2.97
N ASP A 206 -14.78 -17.69 -4.06
CA ASP A 206 -15.64 -18.57 -4.84
C ASP A 206 -16.06 -19.86 -4.10
N ASN A 207 -15.38 -20.16 -2.98
CA ASN A 207 -15.77 -21.27 -2.10
C ASN A 207 -16.79 -20.84 -1.04
N ALA A 208 -17.06 -19.54 -0.90
CA ALA A 208 -17.99 -19.00 0.07
C ALA A 208 -19.46 -19.18 -0.36
N THR A 209 -20.34 -19.53 0.56
CA THR A 209 -21.79 -19.60 0.31
C THR A 209 -22.48 -18.25 0.48
N THR A 210 -21.89 -17.37 1.29
CA THR A 210 -22.38 -16.00 1.51
C THR A 210 -21.34 -15.02 1.02
N MET A 211 -21.76 -14.09 0.15
CA MET A 211 -20.87 -13.07 -0.41
C MET A 211 -21.52 -11.69 -0.37
N VAL A 212 -20.74 -10.69 0.00
CA VAL A 212 -21.11 -9.26 -0.03
C VAL A 212 -19.98 -8.49 -0.66
N ALA A 213 -20.29 -7.55 -1.54
CA ALA A 213 -19.29 -6.68 -2.17
C ALA A 213 -19.74 -5.22 -2.13
N SER A 214 -18.77 -4.32 -1.98
CA SER A 214 -18.99 -2.87 -2.04
C SER A 214 -17.84 -2.17 -2.77
N GLU A 215 -18.14 -1.04 -3.42
CA GLU A 215 -17.16 -0.18 -4.07
C GLU A 215 -17.52 1.28 -3.79
N SER A 216 -16.52 2.12 -3.56
CA SER A 216 -16.69 3.57 -3.46
C SER A 216 -15.60 4.32 -4.23
N LEU A 217 -15.98 5.43 -4.88
CA LEU A 217 -15.11 6.34 -5.60
C LEU A 217 -15.25 7.74 -4.99
N ARG A 218 -14.13 8.39 -4.70
CA ARG A 218 -14.05 9.77 -4.19
C ARG A 218 -12.96 10.56 -4.89
#